data_85df31dccc39a49c95a79de73300eb85
#
_entry.id   85df31dccc39a49c95a79de73300eb85
#
_cell.length_a   1.000
_cell.length_b   1.000
_cell.length_c   1.000
_cell.angle_alpha   90.00
_cell.angle_beta   90.00
_cell.angle_gamma   90.00
#
_symmetry.space_group_name_H-M   'P 1'
#
loop_
_entity.id
_entity.type
_entity.pdbx_description
1 polymer ?
#
loop_
_entity_poly.entity_id
_entity_poly.type
_entity_poly.pdbx_seq_one_letter_code
_entity_poly.pdbx_strand_id
1 'polypeptide(L)'
;VRLFHETPRKSKNFVFGATIGYSELNGITRPQDVMARASIAYQAARIKGTGVAVKFSDDIQKIMMQNQSIIANFMAALEEREFQVYYQPKVNIKDKTLCGAEALVRWQRDGKLISPMQFIPQLEREGSIIKLDYYMLEEVCRFLRKWMDEGHAPICISVNFSRKHLDEDDMVEHIVSILDEHGIAHQYIEIELTESEDFQNYEIMTNIVNELSEAGIGTSMDDFGTGFSSLNMIKKLDLKVIKIDRSFIPLETDYSGKDKDMIMFCNIVTLLRELGKKTIAEGVETQQQLGYLENAGCDIVQGYVFDKPLCEADFRMRLENGYGSC
;
A
#
# COMPACT_ATOMS: atom_id res chain seq x y z
N VAL A 1 19.77 30.58 -0.51
CA VAL A 1 19.72 29.13 -0.85
C VAL A 1 21.00 28.67 -1.55
N ARG A 2 21.80 29.55 -2.15
CA ARG A 2 23.12 29.18 -2.75
C ARG A 2 24.29 29.16 -1.80
N LEU A 3 24.11 29.52 -0.54
CA LEU A 3 25.22 29.70 0.45
C LEU A 3 25.81 28.37 1.01
N PHE A 4 25.23 27.22 0.69
CA PHE A 4 25.69 25.94 1.25
C PHE A 4 26.26 24.96 0.21
N HIS A 5 26.47 25.39 -1.03
CA HIS A 5 27.00 24.51 -2.08
C HIS A 5 28.54 24.49 -2.20
N GLU A 6 29.26 25.27 -1.41
CA GLU A 6 30.71 25.31 -1.45
C GLU A 6 31.34 25.05 -0.08
N THR A 7 31.54 23.79 0.26
CA THR A 7 32.50 23.39 1.29
C THR A 7 33.57 22.49 0.68
N PRO A 8 34.88 22.80 0.91
CA PRO A 8 35.96 22.07 0.28
C PRO A 8 36.24 20.74 0.97
N ARG A 9 36.38 19.75 0.17
CA ARG A 9 37.10 18.48 0.23
C ARG A 9 37.76 18.05 1.55
N LYS A 10 37.38 16.83 1.97
CA LYS A 10 38.04 15.91 2.91
C LYS A 10 37.54 15.96 4.35
N SER A 11 36.35 15.52 4.58
CA SER A 11 35.91 14.72 5.74
C SER A 11 34.57 14.12 5.42
N LYS A 12 34.20 12.97 6.00
CA LYS A 12 32.94 12.22 5.80
C LYS A 12 31.80 13.16 5.47
N ASN A 13 31.20 13.00 4.29
CA ASN A 13 30.16 13.88 3.74
C ASN A 13 28.94 13.96 4.63
N PHE A 14 28.90 14.88 5.56
CA PHE A 14 27.67 15.34 6.19
C PHE A 14 27.04 16.38 5.26
N VAL A 15 26.02 15.99 4.54
CA VAL A 15 25.17 16.93 3.79
C VAL A 15 24.22 17.58 4.78
N PHE A 16 24.54 18.76 5.25
CA PHE A 16 23.62 19.59 6.04
C PHE A 16 22.62 20.24 5.10
N GLY A 17 21.40 19.72 5.03
CA GLY A 17 20.29 20.37 4.34
C GLY A 17 19.48 21.24 5.30
N ALA A 18 19.28 22.51 4.96
CA ALA A 18 18.35 23.36 5.68
C ALA A 18 16.94 23.23 5.10
N THR A 19 15.93 23.01 5.96
CA THR A 19 14.52 23.06 5.58
C THR A 19 13.98 24.45 5.87
N ILE A 20 13.38 25.10 4.86
CA ILE A 20 13.00 26.51 4.93
C ILE A 20 11.53 26.69 4.53
N GLY A 21 10.75 27.33 5.40
CA GLY A 21 9.44 27.90 5.06
C GLY A 21 9.54 29.42 4.97
N TYR A 22 8.95 30.01 3.92
CA TYR A 22 8.97 31.47 3.75
C TYR A 22 7.66 31.99 3.16
N SER A 23 7.38 33.29 3.42
CA SER A 23 6.23 34.00 2.90
C SER A 23 6.66 35.34 2.30
N GLU A 24 5.95 35.76 1.26
CA GLU A 24 6.06 37.15 0.77
C GLU A 24 5.36 38.10 1.73
N LEU A 25 5.88 39.33 1.82
CA LEU A 25 5.33 40.36 2.72
C LEU A 25 4.20 41.15 2.07
N ASN A 26 3.87 40.89 0.81
CA ASN A 26 2.89 41.66 0.05
C ASN A 26 1.52 41.68 0.73
N GLY A 27 1.04 42.86 1.09
CA GLY A 27 -0.28 43.07 1.70
C GLY A 27 -0.43 42.61 3.15
N ILE A 28 0.66 42.15 3.79
CA ILE A 28 0.62 41.74 5.19
C ILE A 28 1.12 42.89 6.08
N THR A 29 0.27 43.36 6.98
CA THR A 29 0.55 44.48 7.86
C THR A 29 0.97 44.06 9.26
N ARG A 30 0.64 42.83 9.69
CA ARG A 30 0.93 42.34 11.04
C ARG A 30 2.06 41.30 11.04
N PRO A 31 3.12 41.49 11.82
CA PRO A 31 4.24 40.51 11.90
C PRO A 31 3.79 39.09 12.28
N GLN A 32 2.76 38.97 13.10
CA GLN A 32 2.19 37.68 13.52
C GLN A 32 1.65 36.87 12.34
N ASP A 33 1.02 37.53 11.35
CA ASP A 33 0.48 36.86 10.15
C ASP A 33 1.63 36.37 9.25
N VAL A 34 2.73 37.11 9.18
CA VAL A 34 3.93 36.67 8.46
C VAL A 34 4.52 35.43 9.09
N MET A 35 4.67 35.43 10.40
CA MET A 35 5.20 34.30 11.15
C MET A 35 4.32 33.07 11.03
N ALA A 36 3.00 33.23 11.11
CA ALA A 36 2.03 32.13 10.93
C ALA A 36 2.15 31.50 9.52
N ARG A 37 2.20 32.32 8.47
CA ARG A 37 2.39 31.86 7.08
C ARG A 37 3.73 31.16 6.88
N ALA A 38 4.81 31.73 7.42
CA ALA A 38 6.15 31.12 7.32
C ALA A 38 6.20 29.78 8.10
N SER A 39 5.51 29.68 9.25
CA SER A 39 5.40 28.44 10.02
C SER A 39 4.65 27.34 9.25
N ILE A 40 3.52 27.66 8.61
CA ILE A 40 2.79 26.72 7.75
C ILE A 40 3.67 26.24 6.59
N ALA A 41 4.36 27.14 5.93
CA ALA A 41 5.27 26.81 4.84
C ALA A 41 6.47 25.95 5.33
N TYR A 42 6.96 26.19 6.53
CA TYR A 42 8.00 25.39 7.15
C TYR A 42 7.54 23.97 7.48
N GLN A 43 6.35 23.82 8.03
CA GLN A 43 5.76 22.49 8.25
C GLN A 43 5.61 21.73 6.95
N ALA A 44 5.11 22.38 5.88
CA ALA A 44 5.02 21.78 4.56
C ALA A 44 6.40 21.41 3.97
N ALA A 45 7.44 22.22 4.26
CA ALA A 45 8.81 21.91 3.83
C ALA A 45 9.39 20.70 4.59
N ARG A 46 9.11 20.57 5.88
CA ARG A 46 9.53 19.40 6.69
C ARG A 46 8.94 18.09 6.16
N ILE A 47 7.68 18.14 5.70
CA ILE A 47 7.01 16.97 5.10
C ILE A 47 7.72 16.52 3.82
N LYS A 48 8.25 17.48 3.04
CA LYS A 48 8.97 17.19 1.78
C LYS A 48 10.42 16.72 1.98
N GLY A 49 10.93 16.77 3.21
CA GLY A 49 12.27 16.32 3.55
C GLY A 49 13.28 17.42 3.83
N THR A 50 14.55 17.02 3.95
CA THR A 50 15.66 17.93 4.22
C THR A 50 16.14 18.64 2.95
N GLY A 51 16.59 19.89 3.09
CA GLY A 51 17.12 20.68 1.97
C GLY A 51 16.04 21.31 1.08
N VAL A 52 14.80 21.32 1.51
CA VAL A 52 13.65 21.86 0.75
C VAL A 52 13.25 23.24 1.25
N ALA A 53 13.02 24.17 0.32
CA ALA A 53 12.44 25.47 0.60
C ALA A 53 11.01 25.54 0.06
N VAL A 54 10.04 25.86 0.89
CA VAL A 54 8.63 25.99 0.52
C VAL A 54 8.15 27.41 0.74
N LYS A 55 7.52 27.99 -0.29
CA LYS A 55 6.85 29.28 -0.22
C LYS A 55 5.43 29.07 0.29
N PHE A 56 4.96 29.92 1.18
CA PHE A 56 3.56 29.92 1.60
C PHE A 56 2.65 30.21 0.38
N SER A 57 1.56 29.46 0.30
CA SER A 57 0.41 29.73 -0.56
C SER A 57 -0.87 29.29 0.15
N ASP A 58 -2.01 29.83 -0.28
CA ASP A 58 -3.31 29.45 0.28
C ASP A 58 -3.61 27.96 0.05
N ASP A 59 -3.10 27.37 -1.02
CA ASP A 59 -3.23 25.91 -1.28
C ASP A 59 -2.45 25.09 -0.25
N ILE A 60 -1.22 25.50 0.08
CA ILE A 60 -0.44 24.85 1.13
C ILE A 60 -1.17 24.95 2.48
N GLN A 61 -1.74 26.12 2.78
CA GLN A 61 -2.53 26.29 4.00
C GLN A 61 -3.73 25.34 4.04
N LYS A 62 -4.48 25.21 2.96
CA LYS A 62 -5.62 24.28 2.86
C LYS A 62 -5.18 22.83 3.08
N ILE A 63 -4.10 22.40 2.41
CA ILE A 63 -3.55 21.04 2.58
C ILE A 63 -3.14 20.80 4.02
N MET A 64 -2.45 21.73 4.66
CA MET A 64 -2.02 21.59 6.06
C MET A 64 -3.21 21.54 7.03
N MET A 65 -4.26 22.35 6.81
CA MET A 65 -5.50 22.29 7.60
C MET A 65 -6.22 20.95 7.39
N GLN A 66 -6.29 20.44 6.17
CA GLN A 66 -6.87 19.14 5.89
C GLN A 66 -6.10 18.02 6.61
N ASN A 67 -4.77 18.04 6.57
CA ASN A 67 -3.93 17.05 7.25
C ASN A 67 -4.16 17.07 8.77
N GLN A 68 -4.23 18.26 9.38
CA GLN A 68 -4.54 18.41 10.80
C GLN A 68 -5.95 17.89 11.14
N SER A 69 -6.93 18.18 10.29
CA SER A 69 -8.29 17.67 10.44
C SER A 69 -8.35 16.14 10.37
N ILE A 70 -7.59 15.51 9.47
CA ILE A 70 -7.48 14.04 9.36
C ILE A 70 -7.03 13.44 10.70
N ILE A 71 -5.90 13.93 11.22
CA ILE A 71 -5.33 13.41 12.47
C ILE A 71 -6.27 13.65 13.66
N ALA A 72 -6.84 14.85 13.76
CA ALA A 72 -7.74 15.22 14.85
C ALA A 72 -9.02 14.37 14.90
N ASN A 73 -9.49 13.92 13.73
CA ASN A 73 -10.74 13.16 13.64
C ASN A 73 -10.54 11.65 13.57
N PHE A 74 -9.30 11.17 13.42
CA PHE A 74 -9.00 9.77 13.15
C PHE A 74 -9.57 8.81 14.20
N MET A 75 -9.34 9.08 15.49
CA MET A 75 -9.80 8.20 16.56
C MET A 75 -11.32 8.11 16.63
N ALA A 76 -12.01 9.26 16.51
CA ALA A 76 -13.47 9.27 16.45
C ALA A 76 -14.00 8.52 15.22
N ALA A 77 -13.34 8.67 14.08
CA ALA A 77 -13.71 7.99 12.85
C ALA A 77 -13.56 6.45 12.95
N LEU A 78 -12.56 5.95 13.69
CA LEU A 78 -12.45 4.51 14.00
C LEU A 78 -13.62 4.04 14.88
N GLU A 79 -13.92 4.77 15.95
CA GLU A 79 -15.01 4.45 16.90
C GLU A 79 -16.38 4.50 16.22
N GLU A 80 -16.60 5.47 15.34
CA GLU A 80 -17.83 5.66 14.57
C GLU A 80 -17.93 4.77 13.33
N ARG A 81 -16.90 3.93 13.07
CA ARG A 81 -16.80 3.02 11.92
C ARG A 81 -16.94 3.73 10.56
N GLU A 82 -16.36 4.91 10.45
CA GLU A 82 -16.31 5.64 9.18
C GLU A 82 -15.35 4.99 8.16
N PHE A 83 -14.41 4.15 8.62
CA PHE A 83 -13.53 3.37 7.75
C PHE A 83 -14.24 2.09 7.31
N GLN A 84 -14.36 1.93 6.00
CA GLN A 84 -15.02 0.79 5.37
C GLN A 84 -14.01 -0.03 4.58
N VAL A 85 -14.20 -1.35 4.58
CA VAL A 85 -13.41 -2.25 3.74
C VAL A 85 -14.06 -2.36 2.37
N TYR A 86 -13.27 -2.13 1.34
CA TYR A 86 -13.60 -2.47 -0.04
C TYR A 86 -12.71 -3.62 -0.46
N TYR A 87 -13.24 -4.55 -1.23
CA TYR A 87 -12.55 -5.75 -1.65
C TYR A 87 -12.25 -5.67 -3.13
N GLN A 88 -10.98 -5.76 -3.50
CA GLN A 88 -10.59 -5.86 -4.90
C GLN A 88 -10.29 -7.31 -5.24
N PRO A 89 -11.07 -7.93 -6.15
CA PRO A 89 -10.91 -9.34 -6.48
C PRO A 89 -9.56 -9.67 -7.10
N LYS A 90 -8.97 -10.77 -6.63
CA LYS A 90 -7.81 -11.44 -7.22
C LYS A 90 -8.32 -12.62 -8.05
N VAL A 91 -8.01 -12.64 -9.35
CA VAL A 91 -8.56 -13.62 -10.31
C VAL A 91 -7.43 -14.45 -10.89
N ASN A 92 -7.57 -15.76 -10.84
CA ASN A 92 -6.67 -16.67 -11.51
C ASN A 92 -6.75 -16.46 -13.03
N ILE A 93 -5.61 -16.20 -13.67
CA ILE A 93 -5.60 -15.81 -15.07
C ILE A 93 -5.99 -16.95 -16.01
N LYS A 94 -5.71 -18.20 -15.62
CA LYS A 94 -5.89 -19.39 -16.44
C LYS A 94 -7.35 -19.83 -16.58
N ASP A 95 -8.07 -19.89 -15.47
CA ASP A 95 -9.43 -20.39 -15.42
C ASP A 95 -10.48 -19.33 -15.08
N LYS A 96 -10.03 -18.07 -14.88
CA LYS A 96 -10.85 -16.91 -14.54
C LYS A 96 -11.63 -17.08 -13.23
N THR A 97 -11.17 -17.98 -12.35
CA THR A 97 -11.77 -18.16 -11.03
C THR A 97 -11.30 -17.09 -10.06
N LEU A 98 -12.19 -16.66 -9.19
CA LEU A 98 -11.89 -15.77 -8.08
C LEU A 98 -11.12 -16.57 -7.03
N CYS A 99 -9.88 -16.18 -6.73
CA CYS A 99 -8.98 -16.92 -5.86
C CYS A 99 -8.61 -16.17 -4.57
N GLY A 100 -9.02 -14.91 -4.43
CA GLY A 100 -8.75 -14.08 -3.27
C GLY A 100 -9.29 -12.67 -3.48
N ALA A 101 -9.01 -11.80 -2.53
CA ALA A 101 -9.24 -10.37 -2.65
C ALA A 101 -8.24 -9.57 -1.83
N GLU A 102 -8.02 -8.33 -2.20
CA GLU A 102 -7.30 -7.35 -1.39
C GLU A 102 -8.30 -6.45 -0.66
N ALA A 103 -8.10 -6.30 0.65
CA ALA A 103 -8.87 -5.39 1.50
C ALA A 103 -8.30 -3.97 1.42
N LEU A 104 -9.08 -3.08 0.87
CA LEU A 104 -8.71 -1.68 0.64
C LEU A 104 -9.55 -0.75 1.49
N VAL A 105 -8.91 0.05 2.32
CA VAL A 105 -9.60 1.03 3.17
C VAL A 105 -10.25 2.14 2.35
N ARG A 106 -11.46 2.53 2.79
CA ARG A 106 -12.18 3.72 2.31
C ARG A 106 -12.71 4.48 3.52
N TRP A 107 -12.43 5.76 3.59
CA TRP A 107 -12.94 6.60 4.67
C TRP A 107 -14.18 7.34 4.19
N GLN A 108 -15.33 7.00 4.75
CA GLN A 108 -16.61 7.65 4.44
C GLN A 108 -17.00 8.61 5.57
N ARG A 109 -16.97 9.91 5.29
CA ARG A 109 -17.29 10.95 6.23
C ARG A 109 -18.21 12.00 5.60
N ASP A 110 -19.26 12.39 6.30
CA ASP A 110 -20.25 13.40 5.84
C ASP A 110 -20.78 13.11 4.42
N GLY A 111 -21.02 11.85 4.11
CA GLY A 111 -21.49 11.39 2.79
C GLY A 111 -20.45 11.50 1.67
N LYS A 112 -19.18 11.76 2.01
CA LYS A 112 -18.06 11.84 1.06
C LYS A 112 -17.06 10.74 1.29
N LEU A 113 -16.53 10.21 0.20
CA LEU A 113 -15.43 9.25 0.23
C LEU A 113 -14.10 10.01 0.20
N ILE A 114 -13.32 9.90 1.29
CA ILE A 114 -11.98 10.47 1.39
C ILE A 114 -10.99 9.46 0.81
N SER A 115 -10.16 9.91 -0.13
CA SER A 115 -9.18 9.06 -0.79
C SER A 115 -8.08 8.61 0.18
N PRO A 116 -7.65 7.32 0.14
CA PRO A 116 -6.50 6.82 0.89
C PRO A 116 -5.24 7.68 0.74
N MET A 117 -4.98 8.19 -0.46
CA MET A 117 -3.87 9.11 -0.74
C MET A 117 -3.86 10.39 0.12
N GLN A 118 -5.01 10.76 0.69
CA GLN A 118 -5.12 11.95 1.53
C GLN A 118 -4.83 11.67 3.00
N PHE A 119 -5.16 10.49 3.52
CA PHE A 119 -5.05 10.21 4.95
C PHE A 119 -3.94 9.20 5.31
N ILE A 120 -3.67 8.18 4.50
CA ILE A 120 -2.64 7.19 4.80
C ILE A 120 -1.27 7.83 5.06
N PRO A 121 -0.75 8.74 4.20
CA PRO A 121 0.55 9.35 4.44
C PRO A 121 0.61 10.20 5.73
N GLN A 122 -0.55 10.71 6.19
CA GLN A 122 -0.63 11.46 7.44
C GLN A 122 -0.56 10.51 8.65
N LEU A 123 -1.33 9.42 8.60
CA LEU A 123 -1.37 8.41 9.66
C LEU A 123 -0.04 7.67 9.80
N GLU A 124 0.64 7.36 8.70
CA GLU A 124 1.98 6.78 8.71
C GLU A 124 3.00 7.69 9.38
N ARG A 125 2.95 8.99 9.09
CA ARG A 125 3.87 9.97 9.67
C ARG A 125 3.71 10.08 11.17
N GLU A 126 2.48 10.02 11.67
CA GLU A 126 2.16 10.10 13.10
C GLU A 126 2.19 8.73 13.79
N GLY A 127 2.40 7.64 13.05
CA GLY A 127 2.36 6.27 13.57
C GLY A 127 0.96 5.74 13.86
N SER A 128 -0.09 6.52 13.60
CA SER A 128 -1.48 6.11 13.84
C SER A 128 -1.98 5.08 12.84
N ILE A 129 -1.25 4.86 11.74
CA ILE A 129 -1.57 3.86 10.72
C ILE A 129 -1.67 2.45 11.32
N ILE A 130 -0.86 2.11 12.30
CA ILE A 130 -0.87 0.84 13.03
C ILE A 130 -2.29 0.48 13.51
N LYS A 131 -3.00 1.46 14.10
CA LYS A 131 -4.37 1.25 14.57
C LYS A 131 -5.36 1.01 13.44
N LEU A 132 -5.14 1.66 12.29
CA LEU A 132 -5.97 1.46 11.11
C LEU A 132 -5.76 0.07 10.51
N ASP A 133 -4.52 -0.40 10.46
CA ASP A 133 -4.19 -1.70 9.87
C ASP A 133 -4.81 -2.83 10.71
N TYR A 134 -4.70 -2.80 12.03
CA TYR A 134 -5.38 -3.74 12.92
C TYR A 134 -6.91 -3.64 12.81
N TYR A 135 -7.47 -2.43 12.77
CA TYR A 135 -8.91 -2.24 12.53
C TYR A 135 -9.36 -2.90 11.22
N MET A 136 -8.60 -2.72 10.14
CA MET A 136 -8.89 -3.34 8.85
C MET A 136 -8.84 -4.86 8.92
N LEU A 137 -7.88 -5.43 9.63
CA LEU A 137 -7.78 -6.86 9.86
C LEU A 137 -9.00 -7.39 10.62
N GLU A 138 -9.41 -6.72 11.70
CA GLU A 138 -10.61 -7.08 12.44
C GLU A 138 -11.88 -7.04 11.58
N GLU A 139 -12.06 -5.99 10.76
CA GLU A 139 -13.24 -5.89 9.87
C GLU A 139 -13.23 -7.01 8.81
N VAL A 140 -12.07 -7.39 8.27
CA VAL A 140 -11.92 -8.54 7.37
C VAL A 140 -12.27 -9.84 8.10
N CYS A 141 -11.82 -10.03 9.33
CA CYS A 141 -12.16 -11.20 10.14
C CYS A 141 -13.65 -11.29 10.43
N ARG A 142 -14.31 -10.16 10.75
CA ARG A 142 -15.79 -10.10 10.92
C ARG A 142 -16.53 -10.48 9.65
N PHE A 143 -16.07 -9.97 8.50
CA PHE A 143 -16.65 -10.35 7.22
C PHE A 143 -16.51 -11.84 6.95
N LEU A 144 -15.32 -12.42 7.08
CA LEU A 144 -15.06 -13.84 6.86
C LEU A 144 -15.86 -14.71 7.83
N ARG A 145 -15.95 -14.33 9.12
CA ARG A 145 -16.74 -15.09 10.10
C ARG A 145 -18.22 -15.12 9.71
N LYS A 146 -18.80 -13.96 9.39
CA LYS A 146 -20.20 -13.86 8.95
C LYS A 146 -20.44 -14.68 7.69
N TRP A 147 -19.55 -14.63 6.71
CA TRP A 147 -19.61 -15.39 5.47
C TRP A 147 -19.60 -16.90 5.72
N MET A 148 -18.75 -17.36 6.64
CA MET A 148 -18.67 -18.77 7.04
C MET A 148 -19.90 -19.23 7.84
N ASP A 149 -20.42 -18.38 8.73
CA ASP A 149 -21.62 -18.68 9.52
C ASP A 149 -22.87 -18.85 8.66
N GLU A 150 -22.91 -18.22 7.49
CA GLU A 150 -23.94 -18.40 6.47
C GLU A 150 -23.76 -19.68 5.63
N GLY A 151 -22.70 -20.45 5.89
CA GLY A 151 -22.44 -21.76 5.25
C GLY A 151 -21.58 -21.67 3.99
N HIS A 152 -20.96 -20.54 3.70
CA HIS A 152 -20.10 -20.37 2.55
C HIS A 152 -18.65 -20.78 2.83
N ALA A 153 -17.94 -21.21 1.79
CA ALA A 153 -16.51 -21.47 1.87
C ALA A 153 -15.72 -20.15 1.97
N PRO A 154 -14.77 -20.03 2.92
CA PRO A 154 -13.95 -18.85 3.04
C PRO A 154 -12.98 -18.71 1.86
N ILE A 155 -12.55 -17.47 1.62
CA ILE A 155 -11.58 -17.09 0.60
C ILE A 155 -10.42 -16.37 1.28
N CYS A 156 -9.22 -16.44 0.70
CA CYS A 156 -8.06 -15.71 1.21
C CYS A 156 -8.21 -14.22 0.94
N ILE A 157 -8.08 -13.40 1.98
CA ILE A 157 -8.10 -11.93 1.87
C ILE A 157 -6.76 -11.37 2.35
N SER A 158 -6.15 -10.55 1.52
CA SER A 158 -4.95 -9.83 1.91
C SER A 158 -5.28 -8.48 2.55
N VAL A 159 -4.48 -8.12 3.55
CA VAL A 159 -4.59 -6.86 4.29
C VAL A 159 -3.24 -6.17 4.27
N ASN A 160 -3.26 -4.89 3.95
CA ASN A 160 -2.07 -4.05 3.92
C ASN A 160 -1.60 -3.71 5.35
N PHE A 161 -0.32 -3.88 5.61
CA PHE A 161 0.33 -3.49 6.85
C PHE A 161 1.48 -2.53 6.56
N SER A 162 1.41 -1.36 7.17
CA SER A 162 2.45 -0.34 7.04
C SER A 162 3.78 -0.79 7.65
N ARG A 163 4.87 -0.33 7.08
CA ARG A 163 6.22 -0.54 7.65
C ARG A 163 6.39 -0.03 9.09
N LYS A 164 5.43 0.76 9.59
CA LYS A 164 5.44 1.20 11.00
C LYS A 164 5.32 0.05 11.99
N HIS A 165 4.75 -1.07 11.58
CA HIS A 165 4.71 -2.29 12.37
C HIS A 165 6.08 -2.95 12.58
N LEU A 166 7.10 -2.63 11.77
CA LEU A 166 8.46 -3.13 12.00
C LEU A 166 9.10 -2.62 13.31
N ASP A 167 8.51 -1.59 13.90
CA ASP A 167 8.92 -1.04 15.20
C ASP A 167 8.18 -1.70 16.38
N GLU A 168 7.27 -2.67 16.13
CA GLU A 168 6.50 -3.39 17.15
C GLU A 168 7.11 -4.78 17.38
N ASP A 169 7.34 -5.14 18.66
CA ASP A 169 7.91 -6.43 19.03
C ASP A 169 6.89 -7.57 19.02
N ASP A 170 5.59 -7.26 19.06
CA ASP A 170 4.46 -8.19 19.24
C ASP A 170 3.46 -8.20 18.08
N MET A 171 3.86 -7.69 16.90
CA MET A 171 2.99 -7.59 15.71
C MET A 171 2.36 -8.95 15.35
N VAL A 172 3.15 -10.02 15.32
CA VAL A 172 2.67 -11.34 14.87
C VAL A 172 1.72 -11.96 15.90
N GLU A 173 2.05 -11.87 17.19
CA GLU A 173 1.18 -12.33 18.27
C GLU A 173 -0.17 -11.59 18.26
N HIS A 174 -0.15 -10.29 17.99
CA HIS A 174 -1.37 -9.49 17.92
C HIS A 174 -2.24 -9.91 16.73
N ILE A 175 -1.65 -10.10 15.54
CA ILE A 175 -2.36 -10.63 14.37
C ILE A 175 -2.99 -11.99 14.69
N VAL A 176 -2.21 -12.94 15.25
CA VAL A 176 -2.69 -14.27 15.62
C VAL A 176 -3.85 -14.18 16.62
N SER A 177 -3.74 -13.31 17.64
CA SER A 177 -4.82 -13.11 18.62
C SER A 177 -6.12 -12.66 17.95
N ILE A 178 -6.05 -11.70 17.02
CA ILE A 178 -7.24 -11.24 16.28
C ILE A 178 -7.87 -12.39 15.48
N LEU A 179 -7.07 -13.18 14.78
CA LEU A 179 -7.58 -14.30 13.98
C LEU A 179 -8.24 -15.37 14.85
N ASP A 180 -7.61 -15.74 15.96
CA ASP A 180 -8.11 -16.74 16.92
C ASP A 180 -9.40 -16.27 17.59
N GLU A 181 -9.49 -15.00 18.02
CA GLU A 181 -10.69 -14.41 18.62
C GLU A 181 -11.89 -14.45 17.67
N HIS A 182 -11.68 -14.30 16.38
CA HIS A 182 -12.74 -14.41 15.37
C HIS A 182 -12.94 -15.82 14.82
N GLY A 183 -12.11 -16.79 15.23
CA GLY A 183 -12.14 -18.17 14.74
C GLY A 183 -11.87 -18.28 13.24
N ILE A 184 -10.94 -17.48 12.74
CA ILE A 184 -10.51 -17.49 11.33
C ILE A 184 -9.24 -18.33 11.21
N ALA A 185 -9.28 -19.37 10.37
CA ALA A 185 -8.07 -20.15 10.09
C ALA A 185 -7.03 -19.26 9.34
N HIS A 186 -5.82 -19.27 9.84
CA HIS A 186 -4.75 -18.34 9.46
C HIS A 186 -4.46 -18.30 7.95
N GLN A 187 -4.64 -19.44 7.26
CA GLN A 187 -4.46 -19.55 5.81
C GLN A 187 -5.41 -18.67 4.96
N TYR A 188 -6.45 -18.11 5.56
CA TYR A 188 -7.39 -17.21 4.87
C TYR A 188 -7.02 -15.73 4.98
N ILE A 189 -5.91 -15.44 5.66
CA ILE A 189 -5.35 -14.09 5.73
C ILE A 189 -3.96 -14.08 5.10
N GLU A 190 -3.71 -13.04 4.31
CA GLU A 190 -2.41 -12.70 3.75
C GLU A 190 -2.04 -11.28 4.21
N ILE A 191 -0.85 -11.10 4.74
CA ILE A 191 -0.34 -9.78 5.13
C ILE A 191 0.50 -9.23 3.96
N GLU A 192 0.11 -8.07 3.44
CA GLU A 192 0.83 -7.37 2.40
C GLU A 192 1.81 -6.37 3.01
N LEU A 193 3.08 -6.53 2.69
CA LEU A 193 4.16 -5.68 3.17
C LEU A 193 4.72 -4.87 1.99
N THR A 194 4.82 -3.56 2.15
CA THR A 194 5.41 -2.69 1.10
C THR A 194 6.92 -2.84 1.03
N GLU A 195 7.49 -2.74 -0.18
CA GLU A 195 8.95 -2.77 -0.38
C GLU A 195 9.65 -1.68 0.44
N SER A 196 10.75 -2.02 1.13
CA SER A 196 11.55 -1.10 1.94
C SER A 196 12.84 -0.73 1.23
N GLU A 197 13.12 0.58 1.09
CA GLU A 197 14.42 1.08 0.62
C GLU A 197 15.52 0.98 1.68
N ASP A 198 15.16 0.76 2.95
CA ASP A 198 16.10 0.81 4.07
C ASP A 198 16.62 -0.60 4.42
N PHE A 199 17.91 -0.82 4.13
CA PHE A 199 18.61 -2.06 4.44
C PHE A 199 18.68 -2.40 5.94
N GLN A 200 18.47 -1.42 6.83
CA GLN A 200 18.58 -1.63 8.28
C GLN A 200 17.39 -2.45 8.83
N ASN A 201 16.24 -2.39 8.18
CA ASN A 201 15.02 -3.09 8.60
C ASN A 201 14.89 -4.50 7.97
N TYR A 202 15.89 -4.92 7.20
CA TYR A 202 15.83 -6.18 6.44
C TYR A 202 15.78 -7.42 7.35
N GLU A 203 16.58 -7.46 8.43
CA GLU A 203 16.58 -8.57 9.38
C GLU A 203 15.25 -8.66 10.14
N ILE A 204 14.72 -7.52 10.55
CA ILE A 204 13.41 -7.44 11.23
C ILE A 204 12.31 -7.97 10.30
N MET A 205 12.27 -7.50 9.05
CA MET A 205 11.29 -7.98 8.07
C MET A 205 11.43 -9.48 7.81
N THR A 206 12.65 -10.01 7.75
CA THR A 206 12.88 -11.45 7.59
C THR A 206 12.31 -12.24 8.75
N ASN A 207 12.51 -11.80 9.97
CA ASN A 207 11.96 -12.45 11.17
C ASN A 207 10.44 -12.44 11.15
N ILE A 208 9.82 -11.29 10.89
CA ILE A 208 8.36 -11.14 10.80
C ILE A 208 7.77 -12.08 9.72
N VAL A 209 8.37 -12.13 8.53
CA VAL A 209 7.90 -13.03 7.45
C VAL A 209 8.00 -14.50 7.87
N ASN A 210 9.07 -14.88 8.56
CA ASN A 210 9.24 -16.24 9.06
C ASN A 210 8.21 -16.57 10.14
N GLU A 211 8.01 -15.69 11.11
CA GLU A 211 7.04 -15.88 12.21
C GLU A 211 5.60 -15.96 11.66
N LEU A 212 5.21 -15.10 10.71
CA LEU A 212 3.92 -15.19 10.02
C LEU A 212 3.76 -16.53 9.29
N SER A 213 4.82 -16.98 8.60
CA SER A 213 4.83 -18.28 7.89
C SER A 213 4.69 -19.45 8.86
N GLU A 214 5.39 -19.42 10.01
CA GLU A 214 5.28 -20.43 11.06
C GLU A 214 3.87 -20.46 11.68
N ALA A 215 3.24 -19.30 11.82
CA ALA A 215 1.84 -19.16 12.23
C ALA A 215 0.84 -19.62 11.15
N GLY A 216 1.29 -19.91 9.93
CA GLY A 216 0.42 -20.32 8.82
C GLY A 216 -0.26 -19.16 8.09
N ILE A 217 0.19 -17.91 8.31
CA ILE A 217 -0.31 -16.69 7.66
C ILE A 217 0.48 -16.46 6.38
N GLY A 218 -0.23 -16.19 5.29
CA GLY A 218 0.40 -15.82 4.01
C GLY A 218 1.05 -14.45 4.08
N THR A 219 2.15 -14.26 3.34
CA THR A 219 2.77 -12.95 3.16
C THR A 219 3.02 -12.68 1.68
N SER A 220 2.74 -11.47 1.25
CA SER A 220 3.07 -10.96 -0.08
C SER A 220 3.85 -9.66 0.00
N MET A 221 4.62 -9.41 -1.05
CA MET A 221 5.31 -8.14 -1.24
C MET A 221 4.57 -7.30 -2.24
N ASP A 222 4.23 -6.09 -1.84
CA ASP A 222 3.58 -5.09 -2.68
C ASP A 222 4.60 -4.18 -3.39
N ASP A 223 4.16 -3.56 -4.51
CA ASP A 223 4.93 -2.59 -5.31
C ASP A 223 6.29 -3.12 -5.81
N PHE A 224 6.40 -4.45 -6.06
CA PHE A 224 7.67 -5.04 -6.51
C PHE A 224 8.22 -4.35 -7.76
N GLY A 225 9.47 -3.87 -7.64
CA GLY A 225 10.23 -3.28 -8.72
C GLY A 225 10.22 -1.76 -8.75
N THR A 226 9.48 -1.09 -7.88
CA THR A 226 9.51 0.37 -7.76
C THR A 226 10.72 0.87 -6.96
N GLY A 227 11.38 -0.02 -6.19
CA GLY A 227 12.55 0.27 -5.35
C GLY A 227 13.86 -0.35 -5.84
N PHE A 228 14.96 -0.03 -5.16
CA PHE A 228 16.33 -0.44 -5.56
C PHE A 228 16.74 -1.86 -5.10
N SER A 229 15.96 -2.55 -4.28
CA SER A 229 16.42 -3.74 -3.54
C SER A 229 15.67 -5.04 -3.87
N SER A 230 14.70 -5.00 -4.75
CA SER A 230 13.71 -6.03 -5.01
C SER A 230 14.27 -7.45 -5.21
N LEU A 231 15.30 -7.65 -6.03
CA LEU A 231 15.86 -8.97 -6.31
C LEU A 231 16.56 -9.63 -5.13
N ASN A 232 17.24 -8.84 -4.28
CA ASN A 232 17.88 -9.37 -3.08
C ASN A 232 16.84 -9.79 -2.03
N MET A 233 15.73 -9.07 -1.94
CA MET A 233 14.63 -9.38 -1.04
C MET A 233 13.95 -10.69 -1.43
N ILE A 234 13.63 -10.88 -2.71
CA ILE A 234 13.04 -12.14 -3.22
C ILE A 234 13.91 -13.37 -2.89
N LYS A 235 15.24 -13.20 -2.99
CA LYS A 235 16.18 -14.30 -2.72
C LYS A 235 16.20 -14.69 -1.24
N LYS A 236 15.99 -13.75 -0.35
CA LYS A 236 16.23 -13.94 1.08
C LYS A 236 14.93 -14.11 1.89
N LEU A 237 13.84 -13.44 1.49
CA LEU A 237 12.54 -13.57 2.14
C LEU A 237 11.79 -14.78 1.58
N ASP A 238 11.23 -15.59 2.48
CA ASP A 238 10.38 -16.73 2.07
C ASP A 238 8.95 -16.28 1.73
N LEU A 239 8.84 -15.23 0.92
CA LEU A 239 7.57 -14.77 0.38
C LEU A 239 7.02 -15.79 -0.62
N LYS A 240 5.74 -16.12 -0.51
CA LYS A 240 5.08 -17.04 -1.44
C LYS A 240 4.49 -16.34 -2.66
N VAL A 241 4.13 -15.06 -2.50
CA VAL A 241 3.44 -14.25 -3.50
C VAL A 241 4.18 -12.94 -3.73
N ILE A 242 4.34 -12.56 -4.98
CA ILE A 242 4.93 -11.28 -5.38
C ILE A 242 3.94 -10.53 -6.26
N LYS A 243 3.59 -9.30 -5.87
CA LYS A 243 2.71 -8.40 -6.61
C LYS A 243 3.57 -7.52 -7.51
N ILE A 244 3.35 -7.63 -8.82
CA ILE A 244 4.09 -6.88 -9.84
C ILE A 244 3.30 -5.61 -10.14
N ASP A 245 3.93 -4.46 -9.84
CA ASP A 245 3.31 -3.14 -10.02
C ASP A 245 2.92 -2.87 -11.48
N ARG A 246 1.86 -2.09 -11.64
CA ARG A 246 1.31 -1.68 -12.95
C ARG A 246 2.32 -1.01 -13.88
N SER A 247 3.38 -0.39 -13.35
CA SER A 247 4.42 0.27 -14.14
C SER A 247 5.21 -0.69 -15.02
N PHE A 248 5.19 -2.00 -14.70
CA PHE A 248 5.77 -3.06 -15.52
C PHE A 248 4.83 -3.61 -16.58
N ILE A 249 3.55 -3.25 -16.54
CA ILE A 249 2.56 -3.74 -17.50
C ILE A 249 2.52 -2.78 -18.69
N PRO A 250 2.82 -3.24 -19.91
CA PRO A 250 2.79 -2.39 -21.09
C PRO A 250 1.45 -1.72 -21.30
N LEU A 251 1.45 -0.40 -21.53
CA LEU A 251 0.23 0.39 -21.74
C LEU A 251 -0.30 0.28 -23.18
N GLU A 252 0.61 0.21 -24.14
CA GLU A 252 0.28 0.04 -25.56
C GLU A 252 1.24 -0.96 -26.17
N THR A 253 0.73 -1.84 -26.96
CA THR A 253 1.53 -2.94 -27.52
C THR A 253 1.83 -2.68 -28.98
N ASP A 254 3.06 -2.40 -29.27
CA ASP A 254 3.65 -2.88 -30.51
C ASP A 254 4.07 -4.34 -30.30
N TYR A 255 3.24 -5.29 -30.73
CA TYR A 255 3.47 -6.74 -30.59
C TYR A 255 4.69 -7.26 -31.37
N SER A 256 5.59 -6.37 -31.80
CA SER A 256 6.81 -6.76 -32.49
C SER A 256 7.78 -7.61 -31.65
N GLY A 257 7.46 -7.86 -30.35
CA GLY A 257 8.31 -8.62 -29.42
C GLY A 257 9.61 -7.90 -29.05
N LYS A 258 9.72 -6.60 -29.37
CA LYS A 258 10.88 -5.75 -29.09
C LYS A 258 10.62 -4.70 -28.03
N ASP A 259 9.40 -4.66 -27.48
CA ASP A 259 9.05 -3.79 -26.39
C ASP A 259 9.85 -4.16 -25.14
N LYS A 260 10.58 -3.19 -24.58
CA LYS A 260 11.45 -3.40 -23.43
C LYS A 260 10.67 -3.76 -22.17
N ASP A 261 9.51 -3.15 -21.98
CA ASP A 261 8.65 -3.39 -20.82
C ASP A 261 8.08 -4.82 -20.88
N MET A 262 7.71 -5.27 -22.08
CA MET A 262 7.29 -6.63 -22.35
C MET A 262 8.37 -7.66 -22.03
N ILE A 263 9.58 -7.44 -22.54
CA ILE A 263 10.73 -8.32 -22.30
C ILE A 263 11.03 -8.37 -20.80
N MET A 264 10.99 -7.22 -20.15
CA MET A 264 11.26 -7.09 -18.71
C MET A 264 10.21 -7.84 -17.89
N PHE A 265 8.93 -7.63 -18.16
CA PHE A 265 7.84 -8.33 -17.47
C PHE A 265 7.94 -9.85 -17.62
N CYS A 266 8.09 -10.36 -18.85
CA CYS A 266 8.23 -11.80 -19.10
C CYS A 266 9.41 -12.43 -18.35
N ASN A 267 10.55 -11.73 -18.30
CA ASN A 267 11.73 -12.23 -17.58
C ASN A 267 11.52 -12.21 -16.07
N ILE A 268 10.84 -11.19 -15.52
CA ILE A 268 10.47 -11.13 -14.11
C ILE A 268 9.55 -12.29 -13.74
N VAL A 269 8.46 -12.50 -14.48
CA VAL A 269 7.51 -13.60 -14.24
C VAL A 269 8.24 -14.96 -14.32
N THR A 270 9.10 -15.14 -15.31
CA THR A 270 9.88 -16.37 -15.46
C THR A 270 10.80 -16.61 -14.27
N LEU A 271 11.53 -15.57 -13.84
CA LEU A 271 12.42 -15.64 -12.67
C LEU A 271 11.64 -16.01 -11.41
N LEU A 272 10.51 -15.34 -11.14
CA LEU A 272 9.70 -15.59 -9.96
C LEU A 272 9.14 -17.01 -9.94
N ARG A 273 8.67 -17.51 -11.08
CA ARG A 273 8.19 -18.87 -11.24
C ARG A 273 9.31 -19.92 -11.03
N GLU A 274 10.52 -19.67 -11.53
CA GLU A 274 11.68 -20.56 -11.30
C GLU A 274 12.09 -20.59 -9.82
N LEU A 275 11.84 -19.50 -9.09
CA LEU A 275 12.02 -19.43 -7.65
C LEU A 275 10.84 -20.00 -6.85
N GLY A 276 9.83 -20.58 -7.51
CA GLY A 276 8.65 -21.17 -6.87
C GLY A 276 7.69 -20.14 -6.27
N LYS A 277 7.74 -18.87 -6.71
CA LYS A 277 6.87 -17.80 -6.23
C LYS A 277 5.66 -17.67 -7.15
N LYS A 278 4.48 -17.37 -6.58
CA LYS A 278 3.29 -16.97 -7.34
C LYS A 278 3.37 -15.49 -7.68
N THR A 279 2.83 -15.15 -8.84
CA THR A 279 2.82 -13.78 -9.36
C THR A 279 1.41 -13.21 -9.41
N ILE A 280 1.25 -11.97 -8.93
CA ILE A 280 0.03 -11.17 -9.11
C ILE A 280 0.41 -9.95 -9.95
N ALA A 281 -0.26 -9.75 -11.09
CA ALA A 281 -0.14 -8.53 -11.88
C ALA A 281 -1.24 -7.54 -11.46
N GLU A 282 -0.83 -6.34 -11.06
CA GLU A 282 -1.73 -5.32 -10.55
C GLU A 282 -2.08 -4.24 -11.59
N GLY A 283 -3.22 -3.57 -11.39
CA GLY A 283 -3.63 -2.45 -12.21
C GLY A 283 -3.93 -2.81 -13.66
N VAL A 284 -4.37 -4.04 -13.91
CA VAL A 284 -4.75 -4.51 -15.25
C VAL A 284 -6.11 -3.93 -15.62
N GLU A 285 -6.17 -3.17 -16.71
CA GLU A 285 -7.38 -2.42 -17.08
C GLU A 285 -8.05 -2.94 -18.36
N THR A 286 -7.33 -3.67 -19.24
CA THR A 286 -7.82 -4.07 -20.55
C THR A 286 -7.71 -5.58 -20.80
N GLN A 287 -8.61 -6.12 -21.66
CA GLN A 287 -8.54 -7.51 -22.11
C GLN A 287 -7.26 -7.81 -22.88
N GLN A 288 -6.70 -6.82 -23.53
CA GLN A 288 -5.44 -6.93 -24.26
C GLN A 288 -4.27 -7.18 -23.29
N GLN A 289 -4.20 -6.40 -22.21
CA GLN A 289 -3.23 -6.63 -21.13
C GLN A 289 -3.40 -8.04 -20.53
N LEU A 290 -4.65 -8.45 -20.28
CA LEU A 290 -4.95 -9.77 -19.73
C LEU A 290 -4.39 -10.88 -20.60
N GLY A 291 -4.65 -10.86 -21.93
CA GLY A 291 -4.12 -11.86 -22.87
C GLY A 291 -2.59 -11.86 -22.91
N TYR A 292 -1.98 -10.71 -22.78
CA TYR A 292 -0.54 -10.57 -22.69
C TYR A 292 0.04 -11.24 -21.42
N LEU A 293 -0.55 -10.96 -20.25
CA LEU A 293 -0.13 -11.54 -18.98
C LEU A 293 -0.31 -13.06 -18.95
N GLU A 294 -1.37 -13.56 -19.58
CA GLU A 294 -1.62 -14.99 -19.76
C GLU A 294 -0.49 -15.66 -20.58
N ASN A 295 -0.09 -15.05 -21.68
CA ASN A 295 1.04 -15.54 -22.51
C ASN A 295 2.38 -15.45 -21.77
N ALA A 296 2.58 -14.47 -20.90
CA ALA A 296 3.77 -14.34 -20.07
C ALA A 296 3.82 -15.37 -18.93
N GLY A 297 2.71 -16.07 -18.66
CA GLY A 297 2.61 -17.09 -17.61
C GLY A 297 2.43 -16.51 -16.21
N CYS A 298 1.83 -15.32 -16.08
CA CYS A 298 1.41 -14.77 -14.81
C CYS A 298 0.29 -15.62 -14.19
N ASP A 299 0.27 -15.77 -12.87
CA ASP A 299 -0.67 -16.66 -12.20
C ASP A 299 -2.02 -15.96 -11.91
N ILE A 300 -1.96 -14.76 -11.36
CA ILE A 300 -3.12 -14.04 -10.82
C ILE A 300 -3.12 -12.60 -11.36
N VAL A 301 -4.30 -12.06 -11.55
CA VAL A 301 -4.52 -10.69 -11.99
C VAL A 301 -5.45 -9.97 -11.02
N GLN A 302 -5.10 -8.73 -10.75
CA GLN A 302 -5.92 -7.77 -10.01
C GLN A 302 -6.03 -6.47 -10.82
N GLY A 303 -7.25 -6.01 -11.08
CA GLY A 303 -7.43 -4.77 -11.83
C GLY A 303 -8.84 -4.57 -12.37
N TYR A 304 -9.04 -3.40 -12.97
CA TYR A 304 -10.36 -2.95 -13.47
C TYR A 304 -10.86 -3.76 -14.68
N VAL A 305 -10.02 -4.60 -15.26
CA VAL A 305 -10.43 -5.56 -16.30
C VAL A 305 -11.47 -6.54 -15.78
N PHE A 306 -11.48 -6.82 -14.48
CA PHE A 306 -12.48 -7.63 -13.79
C PHE A 306 -13.42 -6.73 -12.99
N ASP A 307 -12.95 -6.16 -11.88
CA ASP A 307 -13.73 -5.26 -11.05
C ASP A 307 -12.85 -4.15 -10.46
N LYS A 308 -13.47 -3.01 -10.18
CA LYS A 308 -12.94 -2.01 -9.25
C LYS A 308 -13.09 -2.55 -7.82
N PRO A 309 -12.43 -1.95 -6.81
CA PRO A 309 -12.70 -2.29 -5.42
C PRO A 309 -14.20 -2.23 -5.13
N LEU A 310 -14.77 -3.34 -4.66
CA LEU A 310 -16.20 -3.55 -4.41
C LEU A 310 -16.51 -3.30 -2.93
N CYS A 311 -17.64 -2.72 -2.61
CA CYS A 311 -18.16 -2.72 -1.24
C CYS A 311 -18.52 -4.14 -0.81
N GLU A 312 -18.74 -4.38 0.50
CA GLU A 312 -19.08 -5.71 1.02
C GLU A 312 -20.23 -6.37 0.28
N ALA A 313 -21.32 -5.63 0.02
CA ALA A 313 -22.51 -6.17 -0.64
C ALA A 313 -22.22 -6.64 -2.08
N ASP A 314 -21.50 -5.84 -2.85
CA ASP A 314 -21.15 -6.17 -4.23
C ASP A 314 -20.11 -7.31 -4.29
N PHE A 315 -19.18 -7.34 -3.32
CA PHE A 315 -18.18 -8.41 -3.22
C PHE A 315 -18.86 -9.76 -2.88
N ARG A 316 -19.83 -9.77 -1.98
CA ARG A 316 -20.63 -10.97 -1.69
C ARG A 316 -21.33 -11.51 -2.94
N MET A 317 -22.00 -10.64 -3.71
CA MET A 317 -22.60 -11.04 -4.99
C MET A 317 -21.54 -11.61 -5.96
N ARG A 318 -20.34 -11.06 -5.96
CA ARG A 318 -19.25 -11.58 -6.80
C ARG A 318 -18.75 -12.95 -6.33
N LEU A 319 -18.66 -13.19 -5.01
CA LEU A 319 -18.31 -14.49 -4.46
C LEU A 319 -19.33 -15.58 -4.82
N GLU A 320 -20.63 -15.25 -4.81
CA GLU A 320 -21.70 -16.19 -5.15
C GLU A 320 -21.77 -16.50 -6.65
N ASN A 321 -21.58 -15.49 -7.50
CA ASN A 321 -21.81 -15.63 -8.95
C ASN A 321 -20.52 -15.90 -9.74
N GLY A 322 -19.35 -15.65 -9.18
CA GLY A 322 -18.06 -15.75 -9.88
C GLY A 322 -17.93 -14.79 -11.06
N TYR A 323 -16.95 -15.02 -11.90
CA TYR A 323 -16.85 -14.44 -13.23
C TYR A 323 -17.36 -15.48 -14.20
N GLY A 324 -18.59 -15.31 -14.70
CA GLY A 324 -19.18 -16.26 -15.67
C GLY A 324 -18.22 -16.51 -16.82
N SER A 325 -18.21 -17.75 -17.33
CA SER A 325 -17.49 -18.10 -18.55
C SER A 325 -17.97 -17.19 -19.69
N CYS A 326 -17.12 -16.25 -20.13
CA CYS A 326 -17.36 -15.49 -21.35
C CYS A 326 -17.20 -16.36 -22.56
#